data_401fdbaf44113c4e1896f1c8363cee35
#
_entry.id   401fdbaf44113c4e1896f1c8363cee35
#
_cell.length_a   1.000
_cell.length_b   1.000
_cell.length_c   1.000
_cell.angle_alpha   90.00
_cell.angle_beta   90.00
_cell.angle_gamma   90.00
#
_symmetry.space_group_name_H-M   'P 1'
#
loop_
_entity.id
_entity.type
_entity.pdbx_description
1 polymer ?
#
loop_
_entity_poly.entity_id
_entity_poly.type
_entity_poly.pdbx_seq_one_letter_code
_entity_poly.pdbx_strand_id
1 'polypeptide(L)'
;MTRSITARDAQRWLAAGEAILIDVREPAEFAAGHVPLAVSLPLGSLPDALTRLPRQTKLIFQCQSGARSYRACALATQQAGLESVNLDGGIAAWRAAGLPVVGNAGPRFSIFRQVQMIMGTLVVLLVAAGFAGVTAAFAVAGVLGAMLAFAGATGWCGLALLLGRMPWNRAAPAA
;
A
#
# COMPACT_ATOMS: atom_id res chain seq x y z
N MET A 1 -22.90 19.24 1.08
CA MET A 1 -22.24 18.38 2.10
C MET A 1 -21.90 17.04 1.45
N THR A 2 -20.66 16.58 1.49
CA THR A 2 -20.26 15.28 0.96
C THR A 2 -20.90 14.17 1.81
N ARG A 3 -21.66 13.29 1.19
CA ARG A 3 -22.27 12.12 1.86
C ARG A 3 -21.19 11.04 2.01
N SER A 4 -21.23 10.31 3.13
CA SER A 4 -20.37 9.15 3.36
C SER A 4 -21.20 7.86 3.42
N ILE A 5 -20.57 6.74 3.07
CA ILE A 5 -21.19 5.42 3.08
C ILE A 5 -20.25 4.45 3.83
N THR A 6 -20.84 3.49 4.55
CA THR A 6 -20.05 2.45 5.24
C THR A 6 -19.50 1.42 4.26
N ALA A 7 -18.46 0.68 4.64
CA ALA A 7 -17.87 -0.37 3.80
C ALA A 7 -18.89 -1.46 3.43
N ARG A 8 -19.78 -1.84 4.35
CA ARG A 8 -20.80 -2.86 4.11
C ARG A 8 -21.92 -2.38 3.16
N ASP A 9 -22.31 -1.11 3.28
CA ASP A 9 -23.30 -0.55 2.37
C ASP A 9 -22.73 -0.36 0.97
N ALA A 10 -21.48 0.10 0.88
CA ALA A 10 -20.75 0.19 -0.38
C ALA A 10 -20.64 -1.18 -1.07
N GLN A 11 -20.31 -2.24 -0.30
CA GLN A 11 -20.29 -3.60 -0.83
C GLN A 11 -21.63 -4.02 -1.41
N ARG A 12 -22.74 -3.70 -0.73
CA ARG A 12 -24.10 -4.02 -1.23
C ARG A 12 -24.39 -3.33 -2.56
N TRP A 13 -24.05 -2.04 -2.68
CA TRP A 13 -24.25 -1.29 -3.92
C TRP A 13 -23.39 -1.82 -5.08
N LEU A 14 -22.14 -2.21 -4.77
CA LEU A 14 -21.24 -2.81 -5.77
C LEU A 14 -21.74 -4.17 -6.23
N ALA A 15 -22.19 -5.03 -5.30
CA ALA A 15 -22.74 -6.35 -5.60
C ALA A 15 -24.03 -6.28 -6.42
N ALA A 16 -24.85 -5.24 -6.20
CA ALA A 16 -26.08 -4.98 -6.97
C ALA A 16 -25.81 -4.32 -8.33
N GLY A 17 -24.57 -3.95 -8.65
CA GLY A 17 -24.25 -3.20 -9.88
C GLY A 17 -24.75 -1.75 -9.89
N GLU A 18 -25.17 -1.21 -8.74
CA GLU A 18 -25.72 0.14 -8.61
C GLU A 18 -24.66 1.23 -8.54
N ALA A 19 -23.41 0.89 -8.24
CA ALA A 19 -22.34 1.83 -8.01
C ALA A 19 -21.03 1.40 -8.68
N ILE A 20 -20.18 2.39 -8.95
CA ILE A 20 -18.79 2.19 -9.35
C ILE A 20 -17.90 2.71 -8.22
N LEU A 21 -16.92 1.91 -7.83
CA LEU A 21 -15.92 2.29 -6.84
C LEU A 21 -14.67 2.84 -7.54
N ILE A 22 -14.28 4.05 -7.20
CA ILE A 22 -13.11 4.73 -7.75
C ILE A 22 -12.09 4.91 -6.63
N ASP A 23 -10.93 4.28 -6.80
CA ASP A 23 -9.80 4.40 -5.89
C ASP A 23 -8.93 5.59 -6.30
N VAL A 24 -8.90 6.62 -5.48
CA VAL A 24 -8.15 7.87 -5.75
C VAL A 24 -6.75 7.88 -5.13
N ARG A 25 -6.24 6.70 -4.76
CA ARG A 25 -4.86 6.53 -4.29
C ARG A 25 -3.89 6.49 -5.46
N GLU A 26 -2.60 6.55 -5.13
CA GLU A 26 -1.54 6.40 -6.12
C GLU A 26 -1.50 4.98 -6.71
N PRO A 27 -1.03 4.80 -7.97
CA PRO A 27 -1.00 3.51 -8.64
C PRO A 27 -0.25 2.42 -7.85
N ALA A 28 0.81 2.78 -7.15
CA ALA A 28 1.57 1.85 -6.31
C ALA A 28 0.76 1.36 -5.09
N GLU A 29 -0.06 2.22 -4.48
CA GLU A 29 -0.96 1.85 -3.38
C GLU A 29 -2.07 0.93 -3.89
N PHE A 30 -2.61 1.22 -5.08
CA PHE A 30 -3.63 0.40 -5.74
C PHE A 30 -3.08 -1.01 -6.07
N ALA A 31 -1.91 -1.09 -6.68
CA ALA A 31 -1.26 -2.35 -7.02
C ALA A 31 -0.94 -3.21 -5.78
N ALA A 32 -0.58 -2.56 -4.67
CA ALA A 32 -0.31 -3.25 -3.41
C ALA A 32 -1.57 -3.88 -2.77
N GLY A 33 -2.75 -3.35 -3.09
CA GLY A 33 -4.01 -3.93 -2.65
C GLY A 33 -5.19 -2.98 -2.80
N HIS A 34 -6.23 -3.41 -3.49
CA HIS A 34 -7.44 -2.62 -3.78
C HIS A 34 -8.71 -3.44 -3.58
N VAL A 35 -9.84 -2.77 -3.49
CA VAL A 35 -11.16 -3.42 -3.45
C VAL A 35 -11.43 -4.06 -4.82
N PRO A 36 -11.94 -5.31 -4.90
CA PRO A 36 -12.31 -5.93 -6.17
C PRO A 36 -13.21 -5.01 -7.01
N LEU A 37 -12.98 -4.98 -8.31
CA LEU A 37 -13.72 -4.16 -9.28
C LEU A 37 -13.54 -2.64 -9.10
N ALA A 38 -12.67 -2.17 -8.21
CA ALA A 38 -12.35 -0.76 -8.10
C ALA A 38 -11.58 -0.27 -9.33
N VAL A 39 -11.94 0.91 -9.81
CA VAL A 39 -11.22 1.60 -10.89
C VAL A 39 -10.15 2.49 -10.29
N SER A 40 -8.90 2.35 -10.72
CA SER A 40 -7.80 3.23 -10.28
C SER A 40 -7.88 4.55 -11.03
N LEU A 41 -8.06 5.64 -10.29
CA LEU A 41 -8.04 7.00 -10.82
C LEU A 41 -7.43 7.94 -9.76
N PRO A 42 -6.10 8.13 -9.77
CA PRO A 42 -5.41 8.96 -8.79
C PRO A 42 -6.02 10.36 -8.67
N LEU A 43 -6.04 10.90 -7.45
CA LEU A 43 -6.65 12.20 -7.17
C LEU A 43 -6.09 13.32 -8.04
N GLY A 44 -4.79 13.27 -8.38
CA GLY A 44 -4.14 14.25 -9.26
C GLY A 44 -4.65 14.23 -10.71
N SER A 45 -5.13 13.07 -11.19
CA SER A 45 -5.67 12.90 -12.55
C SER A 45 -7.19 13.03 -12.59
N LEU A 46 -7.85 13.16 -11.43
CA LEU A 46 -9.31 13.19 -11.35
C LEU A 46 -9.91 14.39 -12.11
N PRO A 47 -9.39 15.63 -12.04
CA PRO A 47 -9.99 16.77 -12.75
C PRO A 47 -10.16 16.52 -14.25
N ASP A 48 -9.15 15.93 -14.89
CA ASP A 48 -9.16 15.66 -16.35
C ASP A 48 -10.10 14.52 -16.74
N ALA A 49 -10.44 13.66 -15.78
CA ALA A 49 -11.30 12.50 -15.99
C ALA A 49 -12.78 12.74 -15.65
N LEU A 50 -13.11 13.79 -14.89
CA LEU A 50 -14.47 14.05 -14.40
C LEU A 50 -15.54 14.08 -15.50
N THR A 51 -15.20 14.62 -16.67
CA THR A 51 -16.14 14.71 -17.81
C THR A 51 -16.47 13.35 -18.43
N ARG A 52 -15.63 12.34 -18.19
CA ARG A 52 -15.76 10.99 -18.74
C ARG A 52 -16.45 10.02 -17.75
N LEU A 53 -16.67 10.45 -16.51
CA LEU A 53 -17.33 9.63 -15.52
C LEU A 53 -18.82 9.52 -15.79
N PRO A 54 -19.42 8.33 -15.55
CA PRO A 54 -20.85 8.12 -15.79
C PRO A 54 -21.70 8.97 -14.84
N ARG A 55 -22.74 9.62 -15.38
CA ARG A 55 -23.63 10.50 -14.62
C ARG A 55 -24.84 9.77 -14.03
N GLN A 56 -25.16 8.59 -14.56
CA GLN A 56 -26.36 7.83 -14.18
C GLN A 56 -26.08 6.72 -13.15
N THR A 57 -24.81 6.52 -12.79
CA THR A 57 -24.39 5.49 -11.85
C THR A 57 -23.85 6.17 -10.58
N LYS A 58 -24.17 5.59 -9.41
CA LYS A 58 -23.65 6.08 -8.14
C LYS A 58 -22.12 5.96 -8.12
N LEU A 59 -21.42 7.03 -7.83
CA LEU A 59 -19.96 7.04 -7.73
C LEU A 59 -19.55 6.98 -6.26
N ILE A 60 -18.73 6.01 -5.92
CA ILE A 60 -18.12 5.88 -4.61
C ILE A 60 -16.63 6.18 -4.75
N PHE A 61 -16.14 7.25 -4.12
CA PHE A 61 -14.71 7.49 -4.04
C PHE A 61 -14.13 6.86 -2.78
N GLN A 62 -12.99 6.20 -2.91
CA GLN A 62 -12.27 5.62 -1.79
C GLN A 62 -10.78 5.98 -1.84
N CYS A 63 -10.15 6.03 -0.66
CA CYS A 63 -8.70 6.15 -0.51
C CYS A 63 -8.24 5.32 0.69
N GLN A 64 -7.09 5.62 1.29
CA GLN A 64 -6.58 4.87 2.43
C GLN A 64 -7.47 5.00 3.68
N SER A 65 -7.86 6.25 4.03
CA SER A 65 -8.56 6.57 5.30
C SER A 65 -9.81 7.44 5.14
N GLY A 66 -10.19 7.80 3.90
CA GLY A 66 -11.35 8.65 3.63
C GLY A 66 -11.03 10.13 3.33
N ALA A 67 -9.84 10.65 3.67
CA ALA A 67 -9.53 12.07 3.52
C ALA A 67 -9.37 12.52 2.04
N ARG A 68 -8.61 11.76 1.23
CA ARG A 68 -8.42 12.05 -0.20
C ARG A 68 -9.72 11.85 -0.99
N SER A 69 -10.49 10.81 -0.66
CA SER A 69 -11.78 10.54 -1.31
C SER A 69 -12.84 11.56 -0.95
N TYR A 70 -12.81 12.15 0.23
CA TYR A 70 -13.66 13.30 0.58
C TYR A 70 -13.38 14.51 -0.32
N ARG A 71 -12.08 14.81 -0.59
CA ARG A 71 -11.68 15.86 -1.54
C ARG A 71 -12.10 15.52 -2.96
N ALA A 72 -12.01 14.23 -3.36
CA ALA A 72 -12.47 13.79 -4.68
C ALA A 72 -13.97 14.04 -4.89
N CYS A 73 -14.79 13.73 -3.88
CA CYS A 73 -16.23 14.04 -3.92
C CYS A 73 -16.49 15.54 -4.08
N ALA A 74 -15.76 16.39 -3.34
CA ALA A 74 -15.90 17.83 -3.45
C ALA A 74 -15.56 18.34 -4.86
N LEU A 75 -14.44 17.85 -5.43
CA LEU A 75 -14.04 18.19 -6.81
C LEU A 75 -15.08 17.72 -7.83
N ALA A 76 -15.59 16.50 -7.71
CA ALA A 76 -16.60 15.93 -8.60
C ALA A 76 -17.89 16.78 -8.60
N THR A 77 -18.32 17.22 -7.42
CA THR A 77 -19.51 18.07 -7.30
C THR A 77 -19.27 19.48 -7.84
N GLN A 78 -18.13 20.10 -7.50
CA GLN A 78 -17.85 21.50 -7.86
C GLN A 78 -17.55 21.69 -9.34
N GLN A 79 -16.79 20.77 -9.94
CA GLN A 79 -16.31 20.92 -11.33
C GLN A 79 -17.21 20.24 -12.37
N ALA A 80 -17.91 19.17 -12.00
CA ALA A 80 -18.69 18.39 -12.95
C ALA A 80 -20.17 18.22 -12.56
N GLY A 81 -20.59 18.69 -11.39
CA GLY A 81 -21.95 18.49 -10.88
C GLY A 81 -22.29 17.01 -10.64
N LEU A 82 -21.29 16.16 -10.42
CA LEU A 82 -21.48 14.74 -10.21
C LEU A 82 -21.85 14.44 -8.75
N GLU A 83 -22.92 13.70 -8.55
CA GLU A 83 -23.24 13.16 -7.24
C GLU A 83 -22.32 11.98 -6.92
N SER A 84 -21.66 12.05 -5.78
CA SER A 84 -20.74 11.03 -5.33
C SER A 84 -20.75 10.89 -3.82
N VAL A 85 -20.32 9.74 -3.33
CA VAL A 85 -20.22 9.45 -1.89
C VAL A 85 -18.80 9.05 -1.53
N ASN A 86 -18.38 9.42 -0.33
CA ASN A 86 -17.11 9.03 0.24
C ASN A 86 -17.23 7.68 0.96
N LEU A 87 -16.32 6.74 0.70
CA LEU A 87 -16.19 5.54 1.52
C LEU A 87 -15.58 5.93 2.87
N ASP A 88 -16.38 5.87 3.92
CA ASP A 88 -15.95 6.22 5.27
C ASP A 88 -14.82 5.30 5.76
N GLY A 89 -13.76 5.90 6.30
CA GLY A 89 -12.55 5.17 6.68
C GLY A 89 -11.78 4.50 5.54
N GLY A 90 -12.21 4.63 4.28
CA GLY A 90 -11.53 4.15 3.09
C GLY A 90 -11.26 2.63 3.10
N ILE A 91 -10.19 2.20 2.41
CA ILE A 91 -9.82 0.77 2.35
C ILE A 91 -9.42 0.20 3.71
N ALA A 92 -9.04 1.04 4.67
CA ALA A 92 -8.74 0.59 6.03
C ALA A 92 -10.02 0.07 6.71
N ALA A 93 -11.13 0.81 6.62
CA ALA A 93 -12.43 0.38 7.15
C ALA A 93 -12.99 -0.82 6.36
N TRP A 94 -12.77 -0.88 5.04
CA TRP A 94 -13.12 -2.04 4.21
C TRP A 94 -12.45 -3.32 4.71
N ARG A 95 -11.14 -3.28 4.96
CA ARG A 95 -10.37 -4.40 5.52
C ARG A 95 -10.81 -4.75 6.94
N ALA A 96 -11.07 -3.75 7.79
CA ALA A 96 -11.54 -3.96 9.16
C ALA A 96 -12.92 -4.63 9.19
N ALA A 97 -13.76 -4.42 8.18
CA ALA A 97 -15.04 -5.10 8.00
C ALA A 97 -14.91 -6.55 7.49
N GLY A 98 -13.68 -7.04 7.25
CA GLY A 98 -13.41 -8.40 6.75
C GLY A 98 -13.72 -8.60 5.27
N LEU A 99 -13.86 -7.51 4.50
CA LEU A 99 -14.24 -7.56 3.10
C LEU A 99 -13.03 -7.85 2.19
N PRO A 100 -13.22 -8.49 1.03
CA PRO A 100 -12.14 -8.94 0.17
C PRO A 100 -11.34 -7.76 -0.39
N VAL A 101 -10.03 -7.96 -0.49
CA VAL A 101 -9.10 -7.05 -1.14
C VAL A 101 -8.22 -7.89 -2.08
N VAL A 102 -8.09 -7.45 -3.31
CA VAL A 102 -7.22 -8.05 -4.33
C VAL A 102 -5.98 -7.19 -4.55
N GLY A 103 -4.93 -7.78 -5.07
CA GLY A 103 -3.66 -7.10 -5.34
C GLY A 103 -2.48 -7.85 -4.72
N ASN A 104 -1.31 -7.47 -5.13
CA ASN A 104 -0.08 -7.96 -4.52
C ASN A 104 0.11 -7.24 -3.18
N ALA A 105 -0.64 -7.66 -2.16
CA ALA A 105 -0.27 -7.34 -0.79
C ALA A 105 1.10 -7.99 -0.57
N GLY A 106 2.15 -7.24 -0.84
CA GLY A 106 3.50 -7.65 -0.51
C GLY A 106 3.54 -8.05 0.98
N PRO A 107 4.44 -8.91 1.38
CA PRO A 107 4.51 -9.41 2.76
C PRO A 107 4.46 -8.23 3.72
N ARG A 108 3.69 -8.38 4.82
CA ARG A 108 3.51 -7.34 5.87
C ARG A 108 4.84 -6.72 6.33
N PHE A 109 5.92 -7.48 6.18
CA PHE A 109 7.30 -7.02 6.31
C PHE A 109 7.96 -7.04 4.93
N SER A 110 8.21 -5.85 4.36
CA SER A 110 8.99 -5.79 3.12
C SER A 110 10.35 -6.44 3.32
N ILE A 111 10.87 -7.10 2.30
CA ILE A 111 12.21 -7.73 2.33
C ILE A 111 13.26 -6.71 2.78
N PHE A 112 13.11 -5.46 2.37
CA PHE A 112 14.02 -4.37 2.76
C PHE A 112 14.03 -4.14 4.29
N ARG A 113 12.86 -4.13 4.94
CA ARG A 113 12.78 -4.03 6.42
C ARG A 113 13.38 -5.23 7.12
N GLN A 114 13.20 -6.44 6.57
CA GLN A 114 13.82 -7.65 7.09
C GLN A 114 15.35 -7.57 7.01
N VAL A 115 15.89 -7.13 5.86
CA VAL A 115 17.34 -6.90 5.70
C VAL A 115 17.85 -5.90 6.70
N GLN A 116 17.19 -4.74 6.86
CA GLN A 116 17.62 -3.71 7.81
C GLN A 116 17.61 -4.22 9.25
N MET A 117 16.58 -4.95 9.68
CA MET A 117 16.50 -5.50 11.03
C MET A 117 17.60 -6.53 11.27
N ILE A 118 17.82 -7.47 10.35
CA ILE A 118 18.84 -8.53 10.50
C ILE A 118 20.23 -7.90 10.56
N MET A 119 20.56 -7.06 9.58
CA MET A 119 21.89 -6.47 9.48
C MET A 119 22.17 -5.46 10.62
N GLY A 120 21.18 -4.65 10.96
CA GLY A 120 21.29 -3.70 12.08
C GLY A 120 21.51 -4.40 13.41
N THR A 121 20.73 -5.44 13.71
CA THR A 121 20.89 -6.25 14.93
C THR A 121 22.27 -6.91 14.97
N LEU A 122 22.71 -7.50 13.86
CA LEU A 122 24.01 -8.17 13.78
C LEU A 122 25.16 -7.20 14.02
N VAL A 123 25.11 -6.00 13.42
CA VAL A 123 26.13 -4.96 13.64
C VAL A 123 26.16 -4.53 15.11
N VAL A 124 25.00 -4.31 15.74
CA VAL A 124 24.94 -3.94 17.17
C VAL A 124 25.57 -5.03 18.05
N LEU A 125 25.24 -6.30 17.79
CA LEU A 125 25.80 -7.43 18.56
C LEU A 125 27.34 -7.54 18.39
N LEU A 126 27.84 -7.36 17.16
CA LEU A 126 29.29 -7.41 16.88
C LEU A 126 30.02 -6.24 17.54
N VAL A 127 29.46 -5.05 17.52
CA VAL A 127 30.05 -3.89 18.20
C VAL A 127 30.06 -4.11 19.72
N ALA A 128 28.96 -4.61 20.31
CA ALA A 128 28.92 -4.94 21.73
C ALA A 128 29.94 -6.00 22.11
N ALA A 129 30.11 -7.05 21.31
CA ALA A 129 31.13 -8.07 21.52
C ALA A 129 32.56 -7.49 21.42
N GLY A 130 32.79 -6.56 20.49
CA GLY A 130 34.06 -5.83 20.36
C GLY A 130 34.42 -5.07 21.64
N PHE A 131 33.48 -4.34 22.23
CA PHE A 131 33.64 -3.66 23.51
C PHE A 131 33.79 -4.63 24.70
N ALA A 132 33.26 -5.83 24.62
CA ALA A 132 33.42 -6.89 25.61
C ALA A 132 34.77 -7.62 25.51
N GLY A 133 35.70 -7.17 24.63
CA GLY A 133 37.05 -7.71 24.52
C GLY A 133 37.30 -8.57 23.26
N VAL A 134 36.31 -8.85 22.44
CA VAL A 134 36.48 -9.58 21.17
C VAL A 134 36.78 -8.60 20.04
N THR A 135 38.02 -8.10 19.99
CA THR A 135 38.40 -7.02 19.04
C THR A 135 38.19 -7.40 17.57
N ALA A 136 38.30 -8.68 17.20
CA ALA A 136 38.00 -9.16 15.84
C ALA A 136 36.56 -8.89 15.40
N ALA A 137 35.63 -8.71 16.33
CA ALA A 137 34.24 -8.41 16.03
C ALA A 137 34.05 -7.06 15.33
N PHE A 138 34.91 -6.06 15.63
CA PHE A 138 34.90 -4.78 14.92
C PHE A 138 35.25 -4.92 13.43
N ALA A 139 36.20 -5.79 13.09
CA ALA A 139 36.57 -6.04 11.71
C ALA A 139 35.40 -6.68 10.94
N VAL A 140 34.71 -7.64 11.57
CA VAL A 140 33.52 -8.27 10.97
C VAL A 140 32.37 -7.26 10.78
N ALA A 141 32.14 -6.39 11.78
CA ALA A 141 31.15 -5.32 11.66
C ALA A 141 31.49 -4.35 10.51
N GLY A 142 32.78 -4.02 10.34
CA GLY A 142 33.25 -3.20 9.22
C GLY A 142 32.98 -3.84 7.85
N VAL A 143 33.26 -5.14 7.71
CA VAL A 143 32.96 -5.90 6.47
C VAL A 143 31.47 -5.88 6.16
N LEU A 144 30.61 -6.11 7.16
CA LEU A 144 29.14 -6.05 6.97
C LEU A 144 28.68 -4.66 6.54
N GLY A 145 29.26 -3.60 7.12
CA GLY A 145 29.00 -2.22 6.72
C GLY A 145 29.41 -1.94 5.26
N ALA A 146 30.58 -2.42 4.84
CA ALA A 146 31.05 -2.30 3.46
C ALA A 146 30.13 -3.06 2.48
N MET A 147 29.67 -4.26 2.84
CA MET A 147 28.70 -5.02 2.03
C MET A 147 27.37 -4.29 1.90
N LEU A 148 26.88 -3.64 2.96
CA LEU A 148 25.66 -2.84 2.90
C LEU A 148 25.83 -1.62 2.01
N ALA A 149 26.97 -0.91 2.11
CA ALA A 149 27.28 0.22 1.23
C ALA A 149 27.34 -0.20 -0.24
N PHE A 150 27.99 -1.32 -0.54
CA PHE A 150 28.03 -1.90 -1.87
C PHE A 150 26.63 -2.25 -2.39
N ALA A 151 25.80 -2.92 -1.57
CA ALA A 151 24.44 -3.26 -1.93
C ALA A 151 23.59 -2.01 -2.20
N GLY A 152 23.76 -0.95 -1.42
CA GLY A 152 23.08 0.33 -1.63
C GLY A 152 23.51 1.03 -2.93
N ALA A 153 24.79 0.98 -3.27
CA ALA A 153 25.32 1.61 -4.48
C ALA A 153 24.96 0.86 -5.78
N THR A 154 24.91 -0.48 -5.72
CA THR A 154 24.70 -1.33 -6.91
C THR A 154 23.26 -1.81 -7.08
N GLY A 155 22.43 -1.71 -6.03
CA GLY A 155 21.10 -2.30 -5.97
C GLY A 155 21.12 -3.85 -5.82
N TRP A 156 22.29 -4.48 -5.74
CA TRP A 156 22.44 -5.92 -5.62
C TRP A 156 22.66 -6.34 -4.16
N CYS A 157 21.71 -7.06 -3.58
CA CYS A 157 21.75 -7.54 -2.20
C CYS A 157 21.51 -9.05 -2.13
N GLY A 158 22.56 -9.83 -1.85
CA GLY A 158 22.45 -11.30 -1.73
C GLY A 158 21.50 -11.75 -0.62
N LEU A 159 21.43 -11.03 0.52
CA LEU A 159 20.51 -11.32 1.61
C LEU A 159 19.04 -11.08 1.18
N ALA A 160 18.78 -10.03 0.39
CA ALA A 160 17.43 -9.78 -0.14
C ALA A 160 16.98 -10.89 -1.10
N LEU A 161 17.89 -11.42 -1.93
CA LEU A 161 17.62 -12.56 -2.81
C LEU A 161 17.32 -13.83 -2.01
N LEU A 162 18.07 -14.08 -0.94
CA LEU A 162 17.83 -15.22 -0.04
C LEU A 162 16.47 -15.10 0.64
N LEU A 163 16.17 -13.95 1.25
CA LEU A 163 14.89 -13.70 1.92
C LEU A 163 13.70 -13.79 0.95
N GLY A 164 13.87 -13.38 -0.30
CA GLY A 164 12.84 -13.50 -1.35
C GLY A 164 12.46 -14.95 -1.66
N ARG A 165 13.35 -15.92 -1.40
CA ARG A 165 13.07 -17.35 -1.59
C ARG A 165 12.35 -18.00 -0.40
N MET A 166 12.29 -17.33 0.74
CA MET A 166 11.64 -17.86 1.93
C MET A 166 10.12 -17.96 1.78
N PRO A 167 9.48 -19.02 2.34
CA PRO A 167 8.05 -19.28 2.13
C PRO A 167 7.14 -18.15 2.58
N TRP A 168 7.51 -17.39 3.62
CA TRP A 168 6.74 -16.24 4.13
C TRP A 168 6.85 -14.98 3.27
N ASN A 169 7.81 -14.92 2.37
CA ASN A 169 8.00 -13.80 1.42
C ASN A 169 7.49 -14.14 0.01
N ARG A 170 7.07 -15.37 -0.25
CA ARG A 170 6.46 -15.73 -1.53
C ARG A 170 5.06 -15.16 -1.59
N ALA A 171 4.72 -14.49 -2.70
CA ALA A 171 3.34 -14.13 -2.99
C ALA A 171 2.49 -15.40 -3.01
N ALA A 172 1.34 -15.39 -2.35
CA ALA A 172 0.37 -16.47 -2.51
C ALA A 172 0.01 -16.59 -4.01
N PRO A 173 -0.08 -17.82 -4.57
CA PRO A 173 -0.58 -17.98 -5.93
C PRO A 173 -1.96 -17.32 -6.01
N ALA A 174 -2.19 -16.53 -7.06
CA ALA A 174 -3.50 -16.01 -7.37
C ALA A 174 -4.44 -17.21 -7.60
N ALA A 175 -5.47 -17.34 -6.76
CA ALA A 175 -6.54 -18.30 -6.94
C ALA A 175 -7.51 -17.83 -8.02
#